data_0032e26705ae7335a6e350f5eabfa051
#
_entry.id   0032e26705ae7335a6e350f5eabfa051
#
_cell.length_a   1.000
_cell.length_b   1.000
_cell.length_c   1.000
_cell.angle_alpha   90.00
_cell.angle_beta   90.00
_cell.angle_gamma   90.00
#
_symmetry.space_group_name_H-M   'P 1'
#
loop_
_entity.id
_entity.type
_entity.pdbx_description
1 polymer ?
#
loop_
_entity_poly.entity_id
_entity_poly.type
_entity_poly.pdbx_seq_one_letter_code
_entity_poly.pdbx_strand_id
1 'polypeptide(L)'
;MGTTQPIRNRQELQDFSSYYKQVKPHLRNYTLVVLGLNTALRISDLLNLRWRSVYDFKKNCFRDHLLVWEHKTGKRNYIAINQNAKNALYLYFMERTPDPEEYVFSKRTNPYKPLSRSQAYRIIKEDASHTTSEEA
;
A
#
# COMPACT_ATOMS: atom_id res chain seq x y z
N MET A 1 -0.76 -14.87 -14.73
CA MET A 1 -0.69 -14.25 -14.71
C MET A 1 -0.87 -13.33 -14.37
N GLY A 2 -0.84 -13.11 -14.18
CA GLY A 2 -1.07 -12.31 -13.77
C GLY A 2 -1.16 -11.25 -13.95
N THR A 3 -1.31 -11.25 -14.10
CA THR A 3 -1.41 -10.57 -14.36
C THR A 3 -2.08 -9.49 -14.52
N THR A 4 -2.72 -9.14 -14.28
CA THR A 4 -3.49 -8.01 -14.10
C THR A 4 -2.82 -6.90 -13.35
N GLN A 5 -1.67 -6.56 -13.72
CA GLN A 5 -1.01 -5.44 -13.09
C GLN A 5 -1.39 -4.16 -13.82
N PRO A 6 -1.95 -3.17 -13.12
CA PRO A 6 -2.23 -1.87 -13.72
C PRO A 6 -0.98 -1.19 -14.24
N ILE A 7 0.13 -1.41 -13.56
CA ILE A 7 1.44 -0.97 -14.06
C ILE A 7 1.98 -2.10 -14.90
N ARG A 8 2.00 -1.90 -16.20
CA ARG A 8 2.22 -2.98 -17.15
C ARG A 8 3.65 -3.38 -17.38
N ASN A 9 4.60 -2.51 -17.08
CA ASN A 9 5.99 -2.82 -17.36
C ASN A 9 6.89 -2.25 -16.30
N ARG A 10 8.15 -2.69 -16.36
CA ARG A 10 9.13 -2.30 -15.36
C ARG A 10 9.46 -0.80 -15.41
N GLN A 11 9.42 -0.22 -16.60
CA GLN A 11 9.71 1.19 -16.76
C GLN A 11 8.67 2.06 -16.08
N GLU A 12 7.41 1.74 -16.24
CA GLU A 12 6.34 2.46 -15.57
C GLU A 12 6.47 2.38 -14.05
N LEU A 13 6.83 1.20 -13.56
CA LEU A 13 7.02 1.02 -12.13
C LEU A 13 8.20 1.84 -11.62
N GLN A 14 9.30 1.89 -12.39
CA GLN A 14 10.45 2.67 -12.01
C GLN A 14 10.15 4.17 -12.01
N ASP A 15 9.44 4.65 -13.00
CA ASP A 15 9.04 6.06 -13.07
C ASP A 15 8.16 6.44 -11.90
N PHE A 16 7.20 5.59 -11.58
CA PHE A 16 6.30 5.76 -10.46
C PHE A 16 7.08 5.80 -9.14
N SER A 17 7.97 4.85 -8.96
CA SER A 17 8.79 4.75 -7.78
C SER A 17 9.71 5.98 -7.63
N SER A 18 10.32 6.40 -8.74
CA SER A 18 11.20 7.56 -8.75
C SER A 18 10.47 8.83 -8.36
N TYR A 19 9.24 8.99 -8.84
CA TYR A 19 8.44 10.16 -8.48
C TYR A 19 8.29 10.28 -6.97
N TYR A 20 7.91 9.17 -6.31
CA TYR A 20 7.69 9.20 -4.87
C TYR A 20 8.98 9.28 -4.06
N LYS A 21 10.07 8.77 -4.60
CA LYS A 21 11.35 8.79 -3.87
C LYS A 21 12.10 10.10 -4.04
N GLN A 22 12.04 10.68 -5.22
CA GLN A 22 12.87 11.84 -5.55
C GLN A 22 12.08 13.14 -5.63
N VAL A 23 10.89 13.09 -6.20
CA VAL A 23 10.09 14.29 -6.38
C VAL A 23 9.16 14.50 -5.19
N LYS A 24 8.56 13.43 -4.72
CA LYS A 24 7.64 13.49 -3.60
C LYS A 24 7.91 12.29 -2.69
N PRO A 25 8.95 12.36 -1.87
CA PRO A 25 9.42 11.23 -1.08
C PRO A 25 8.47 10.89 0.06
N HIS A 26 7.35 10.29 -0.26
CA HIS A 26 6.33 9.95 0.70
C HIS A 26 5.94 8.48 0.55
N LEU A 27 6.69 7.61 1.21
CA LEU A 27 6.52 6.18 1.04
C LEU A 27 5.16 5.65 1.46
N ARG A 28 4.51 6.28 2.45
CA ARG A 28 3.15 5.90 2.81
C ARG A 28 2.20 6.03 1.61
N ASN A 29 2.26 7.18 0.94
CA ASN A 29 1.37 7.44 -0.19
C ASN A 29 1.70 6.53 -1.36
N TYR A 30 2.97 6.35 -1.65
CA TYR A 30 3.43 5.43 -2.69
C TYR A 30 2.89 4.02 -2.43
N THR A 31 3.06 3.53 -1.19
CA THR A 31 2.62 2.19 -0.83
C THR A 31 1.10 2.04 -0.93
N LEU A 32 0.35 3.08 -0.52
CA LEU A 32 -1.10 3.06 -0.64
C LEU A 32 -1.54 2.89 -2.09
N VAL A 33 -0.92 3.65 -3.00
CA VAL A 33 -1.26 3.56 -4.42
C VAL A 33 -0.88 2.20 -4.99
N VAL A 34 0.32 1.71 -4.65
CA VAL A 34 0.77 0.40 -5.15
C VAL A 34 -0.16 -0.71 -4.68
N LEU A 35 -0.53 -0.72 -3.41
CA LEU A 35 -1.44 -1.73 -2.90
C LEU A 35 -2.83 -1.60 -3.51
N GLY A 36 -3.29 -0.37 -3.71
CA GLY A 36 -4.57 -0.14 -4.36
C GLY A 36 -4.62 -0.65 -5.79
N LEU A 37 -3.49 -0.53 -6.51
CA LEU A 37 -3.40 -1.00 -7.89
C LEU A 37 -3.17 -2.51 -8.00
N ASN A 38 -2.54 -3.11 -6.99
CA ASN A 38 -2.11 -4.51 -7.06
C ASN A 38 -2.98 -5.47 -6.24
N THR A 39 -4.01 -4.97 -5.59
CA THR A 39 -4.96 -5.81 -4.85
C THR A 39 -6.36 -5.40 -5.24
N ALA A 40 -7.31 -6.29 -5.01
CA ALA A 40 -8.72 -5.98 -5.25
C ALA A 40 -9.40 -5.45 -3.98
N LEU A 41 -8.63 -4.97 -3.04
CA LEU A 41 -9.16 -4.51 -1.76
C LEU A 41 -9.84 -3.14 -1.90
N ARG A 42 -10.89 -2.97 -1.12
CA ARG A 42 -11.56 -1.68 -1.01
C ARG A 42 -10.69 -0.74 -0.17
N ILE A 43 -10.88 0.56 -0.37
CA ILE A 43 -10.14 1.57 0.41
C ILE A 43 -10.30 1.32 1.91
N SER A 44 -11.51 1.03 2.37
CA SER A 44 -11.74 0.79 3.80
C SER A 44 -10.95 -0.40 4.31
N ASP A 45 -10.79 -1.45 3.48
CA ASP A 45 -10.00 -2.62 3.89
C ASP A 45 -8.52 -2.29 3.96
N LEU A 46 -8.02 -1.51 3.01
CA LEU A 46 -6.63 -1.06 3.03
C LEU A 46 -6.34 -0.21 4.26
N LEU A 47 -7.26 0.69 4.59
CA LEU A 47 -7.06 1.60 5.72
C LEU A 47 -7.13 0.89 7.08
N ASN A 48 -7.74 -0.28 7.12
CA ASN A 48 -7.80 -1.07 8.35
C ASN A 48 -6.60 -1.98 8.55
N LEU A 49 -5.67 -2.04 7.59
CA LEU A 49 -4.49 -2.88 7.73
C LEU A 49 -3.57 -2.34 8.82
N ARG A 50 -3.16 -3.23 9.71
CA ARG A 50 -2.11 -2.96 10.66
C ARG A 50 -0.85 -3.67 10.21
N TRP A 51 0.30 -3.23 10.69
CA TRP A 51 1.56 -3.84 10.25
C TRP A 51 1.61 -5.34 10.53
N ARG A 52 0.98 -5.81 11.61
CA ARG A 52 0.95 -7.25 11.89
C ARG A 52 0.22 -8.05 10.79
N SER A 53 -0.62 -7.38 10.00
CA SER A 53 -1.33 -8.05 8.90
C SER A 53 -0.45 -8.26 7.68
N VAL A 54 0.64 -7.51 7.55
CA VAL A 54 1.54 -7.61 6.41
C VAL A 54 2.90 -8.19 6.78
N TYR A 55 3.29 -8.09 8.03
CA TYR A 55 4.60 -8.53 8.50
C TYR A 55 4.45 -9.45 9.70
N ASP A 56 5.16 -10.58 9.67
CA ASP A 56 5.18 -11.52 10.78
C ASP A 56 6.33 -11.14 11.72
N PHE A 57 6.00 -10.46 12.81
CA PHE A 57 6.99 -9.95 13.74
C PHE A 57 7.70 -11.06 14.55
N LYS A 58 7.09 -12.24 14.61
CA LYS A 58 7.73 -13.38 15.27
C LYS A 58 8.80 -14.00 14.40
N LYS A 59 8.52 -14.11 13.11
CA LYS A 59 9.43 -14.69 12.12
C LYS A 59 10.31 -13.65 11.45
N ASN A 60 10.06 -12.38 11.70
CA ASN A 60 10.79 -11.26 11.11
C ASN A 60 10.83 -11.32 9.58
N CYS A 61 9.66 -11.54 8.98
CA CYS A 61 9.54 -11.58 7.53
C CYS A 61 8.17 -11.10 7.08
N PHE A 62 8.09 -10.65 5.83
CA PHE A 62 6.81 -10.25 5.26
C PHE A 62 5.96 -11.49 4.99
N ARG A 63 4.65 -11.33 5.20
CA ARG A 63 3.71 -12.39 4.88
C ARG A 63 3.53 -12.47 3.37
N ASP A 64 3.20 -13.65 2.89
CA ASP A 64 2.88 -13.83 1.47
C ASP A 64 1.45 -13.42 1.16
N HIS A 65 0.61 -13.33 2.18
CA HIS A 65 -0.78 -12.96 2.04
C HIS A 65 -1.15 -11.96 3.11
N LEU A 66 -1.93 -10.97 2.75
CA LEU A 66 -2.54 -10.05 3.70
C LEU A 66 -3.68 -10.76 4.40
N LEU A 67 -3.76 -10.61 5.71
CA LEU A 67 -4.90 -11.10 6.46
C LEU A 67 -5.89 -9.95 6.61
N VAL A 68 -7.01 -10.06 5.92
CA VAL A 68 -8.01 -9.00 5.86
C VAL A 68 -9.33 -9.49 6.42
N TRP A 69 -9.90 -8.71 7.35
CA TRP A 69 -11.25 -8.92 7.81
C TRP A 69 -12.17 -8.05 6.98
N GLU A 70 -13.06 -8.69 6.22
CA GLU A 70 -14.03 -7.91 5.46
C GLU A 70 -15.03 -7.28 6.39
N HIS A 71 -15.04 -5.98 6.43
CA HIS A 71 -15.92 -5.24 7.32
C HIS A 71 -17.39 -5.55 7.06
N LYS A 72 -17.76 -5.72 5.81
CA LYS A 72 -19.14 -5.92 5.40
C LYS A 72 -19.69 -7.29 5.79
N THR A 73 -18.87 -8.33 5.70
CA THR A 73 -19.34 -9.72 5.92
C THR A 73 -18.77 -10.34 7.20
N GLY A 74 -17.75 -9.73 7.78
CA GLY A 74 -17.04 -10.28 8.93
C GLY A 74 -16.18 -11.47 8.58
N LYS A 75 -16.03 -11.78 7.31
CA LYS A 75 -15.22 -12.92 6.87
C LYS A 75 -13.75 -12.55 6.81
N ARG A 76 -12.93 -13.55 7.05
CA ARG A 76 -11.48 -13.43 6.95
C ARG A 76 -11.04 -13.83 5.55
N ASN A 77 -10.25 -12.97 4.92
CA ASN A 77 -9.70 -13.22 3.59
C ASN A 77 -8.20 -13.15 3.59
N TYR A 78 -7.59 -13.99 2.77
CA TYR A 78 -6.15 -13.98 2.55
C TYR A 78 -5.92 -13.49 1.12
N ILE A 79 -5.30 -12.32 1.00
CA ILE A 79 -5.05 -11.70 -0.30
C ILE A 79 -3.56 -11.81 -0.62
N ALA A 80 -3.24 -12.46 -1.73
CA ALA A 80 -1.85 -12.63 -2.13
C ALA A 80 -1.16 -11.29 -2.36
N ILE A 81 0.07 -11.18 -1.91
CA ILE A 81 0.88 -9.97 -2.08
C ILE A 81 1.87 -10.24 -3.20
N ASN A 82 1.72 -9.54 -4.32
CA ASN A 82 2.66 -9.72 -5.42
C ASN A 82 3.98 -9.00 -5.12
N GLN A 83 4.96 -9.20 -6.00
CA GLN A 83 6.30 -8.66 -5.75
C GLN A 83 6.33 -7.13 -5.72
N ASN A 84 5.50 -6.47 -6.53
CA ASN A 84 5.44 -5.01 -6.53
C ASN A 84 4.98 -4.48 -5.18
N ALA A 85 3.94 -5.10 -4.64
CA ALA A 85 3.42 -4.72 -3.33
C ALA A 85 4.42 -5.01 -2.22
N LYS A 86 5.11 -6.16 -2.30
CA LYS A 86 6.14 -6.50 -1.31
C LYS A 86 7.27 -5.48 -1.33
N ASN A 87 7.71 -5.07 -2.50
CA ASN A 87 8.79 -4.09 -2.63
C ASN A 87 8.41 -2.76 -2.00
N ALA A 88 7.20 -2.29 -2.27
CA ALA A 88 6.73 -1.03 -1.70
C ALA A 88 6.64 -1.13 -0.17
N LEU A 89 6.07 -2.21 0.33
CA LEU A 89 5.95 -2.44 1.77
C LEU A 89 7.31 -2.53 2.44
N TYR A 90 8.26 -3.18 1.78
CA TYR A 90 9.61 -3.31 2.32
C TYR A 90 10.26 -1.94 2.51
N LEU A 91 10.23 -1.11 1.49
CA LEU A 91 10.83 0.23 1.56
C LEU A 91 10.19 1.07 2.66
N TYR A 92 8.89 1.02 2.74
CA TYR A 92 8.14 1.79 3.73
C TYR A 92 8.40 1.26 5.15
N PHE A 93 8.42 -0.06 5.31
CA PHE A 93 8.72 -0.70 6.60
C PHE A 93 10.10 -0.28 7.11
N MET A 94 11.11 -0.30 6.23
CA MET A 94 12.47 0.04 6.62
C MET A 94 12.58 1.50 7.06
N GLU A 95 11.79 2.38 6.45
CA GLU A 95 11.78 3.78 6.86
C GLU A 95 11.09 3.98 8.21
N ARG A 96 9.98 3.28 8.41
CA ARG A 96 9.13 3.48 9.59
C ARG A 96 9.58 2.70 10.81
N THR A 97 10.13 1.50 10.63
CA THR A 97 10.39 0.54 11.70
C THR A 97 9.21 0.48 12.68
N PRO A 98 8.02 0.11 12.19
CA PRO A 98 6.80 0.21 12.98
C PRO A 98 6.64 -0.92 13.99
N ASP A 99 5.73 -0.73 14.96
CA ASP A 99 5.31 -1.84 15.81
C ASP A 99 4.08 -2.53 15.20
N PRO A 100 3.74 -3.74 15.69
CA PRO A 100 2.65 -4.53 15.07
C PRO A 100 1.28 -3.85 15.08
N GLU A 101 1.00 -3.00 16.03
CA GLU A 101 -0.31 -2.39 16.19
C GLU A 101 -0.50 -1.11 15.39
N GLU A 102 0.56 -0.57 14.82
CA GLU A 102 0.45 0.63 13.99
C GLU A 102 -0.29 0.31 12.71
N TYR A 103 -1.05 1.27 12.22
CA TYR A 103 -1.69 1.16 10.93
C TYR A 103 -0.67 1.36 9.83
N VAL A 104 -0.80 0.58 8.77
CA VAL A 104 0.08 0.74 7.60
C VAL A 104 -0.13 2.12 6.99
N PHE A 105 -1.39 2.52 6.82
CA PHE A 105 -1.72 3.82 6.26
C PHE A 105 -2.26 4.72 7.36
N SER A 106 -1.34 5.14 8.20
CA SER A 106 -1.67 5.90 9.39
C SER A 106 -1.65 7.40 9.13
N LYS A 107 -2.27 8.14 10.05
CA LYS A 107 -2.16 9.58 10.07
C LYS A 107 -0.73 9.97 10.40
N ARG A 108 -0.30 11.11 9.87
CA ARG A 108 1.04 11.60 10.09
C ARG A 108 1.31 11.85 11.58
N THR A 109 0.30 12.32 12.30
CA THR A 109 0.45 12.69 13.69
C THR A 109 0.19 11.57 14.68
N ASN A 110 -0.37 10.46 14.21
CA ASN A 110 -0.69 9.35 15.11
C ASN A 110 -0.68 8.02 14.35
N PRO A 111 0.34 7.17 14.56
CA PRO A 111 0.45 5.89 13.86
C PRO A 111 -0.63 4.88 14.27
N TYR A 112 -1.36 5.14 15.35
CA TYR A 112 -2.42 4.26 15.79
C TYR A 112 -3.79 4.70 15.30
N LYS A 113 -3.83 5.64 14.37
CA LYS A 113 -5.07 6.05 13.70
C LYS A 113 -4.87 6.00 12.19
N PRO A 114 -5.84 5.40 11.46
CA PRO A 114 -5.71 5.30 10.00
C PRO A 114 -6.05 6.63 9.32
N LEU A 115 -5.58 6.76 8.09
CA LEU A 115 -6.02 7.84 7.22
C LEU A 115 -7.54 7.77 7.06
N SER A 116 -8.16 8.92 6.81
CA SER A 116 -9.57 8.94 6.45
C SER A 116 -9.72 8.48 5.00
N ARG A 117 -10.93 8.03 4.65
CA ARG A 117 -11.24 7.64 3.28
C ARG A 117 -11.05 8.80 2.32
N SER A 118 -11.45 9.99 2.73
CA SER A 118 -11.28 11.18 1.90
C SER A 118 -9.83 11.48 1.59
N GLN A 119 -8.96 11.35 2.60
CA GLN A 119 -7.52 11.54 2.40
C GLN A 119 -6.95 10.49 1.46
N ALA A 120 -7.35 9.23 1.63
CA ALA A 120 -6.87 8.14 0.80
C ALA A 120 -7.29 8.33 -0.66
N TYR A 121 -8.55 8.69 -0.90
CA TYR A 121 -9.03 8.95 -2.25
C TYR A 121 -8.28 10.11 -2.90
N ARG A 122 -8.01 11.15 -2.13
CA ARG A 122 -7.27 12.30 -2.64
C ARG A 122 -5.86 11.90 -3.08
N ILE A 123 -5.18 11.10 -2.27
CA ILE A 123 -3.84 10.61 -2.57
C ILE A 123 -3.84 9.81 -3.86
N ILE A 124 -4.76 8.87 -3.98
CA ILE A 124 -4.84 8.01 -5.16
C ILE A 124 -5.20 8.83 -6.40
N LYS A 125 -6.11 9.77 -6.27
CA LYS A 125 -6.52 10.61 -7.39
C LYS A 125 -5.39 11.50 -7.88
N GLU A 126 -4.65 12.11 -6.98
CA GLU A 126 -3.50 12.94 -7.36
C GLU A 126 -2.46 12.13 -8.11
N ASP A 127 -2.18 10.92 -7.62
CA ASP A 127 -1.22 10.07 -8.26
C ASP A 127 -1.67 9.64 -9.65
N ALA A 128 -2.92 9.20 -9.78
CA ALA A 128 -3.45 8.79 -11.07
C ALA A 128 -3.42 9.93 -12.07
N SER A 129 -3.79 11.13 -11.63
CA SER A 129 -3.78 12.31 -12.47
C SER A 129 -2.37 12.66 -12.93
N HIS A 130 -1.43 12.58 -12.02
CA HIS A 130 -0.03 12.87 -12.33
C HIS A 130 0.55 11.87 -13.32
N THR A 131 0.29 10.59 -13.09
CA THR A 131 0.76 9.53 -13.97
C THR A 131 0.17 9.66 -15.37
N THR A 132 -1.11 9.97 -15.44
CA THR A 132 -1.80 10.17 -16.72
C THR A 132 -1.20 11.35 -17.49
N SER A 133 -0.88 12.43 -16.77
CA SER A 133 -0.26 13.60 -17.39
C SER A 133 1.09 13.25 -18.01
N GLU A 134 1.86 12.42 -17.36
CA GLU A 134 3.15 12.01 -17.87
C GLU A 134 3.02 11.18 -19.14
N GLU A 135 1.97 10.37 -19.22
CA GLU A 135 1.72 9.54 -20.39
C GLU A 135 1.24 10.37 -21.58
N ALA A 136 0.56 11.45 -21.29
CA ALA A 136 0.08 12.32 -22.34
C ALA A 136 1.21 13.11 -22.96
#